data_ceb9197da1c038011e333b8e6a101fdd
#
_entry.id   ceb9197da1c038011e333b8e6a101fdd
#
_cell.length_a   1.000
_cell.length_b   1.000
_cell.length_c   1.000
_cell.angle_alpha   90.00
_cell.angle_beta   90.00
_cell.angle_gamma   90.00
#
_symmetry.space_group_name_H-M   'P 1'
#
loop_
_entity.id
_entity.type
_entity.pdbx_description
1 polymer ?
#
loop_
_entity_poly.entity_id
_entity_poly.type
_entity_poly.pdbx_seq_one_letter_code
_entity_poly.pdbx_strand_id
1 'polypeptide(L)'
;MIQAINKLLILNRRKQAATRLGFNFRRAAAFVLPSEIQLGSSRSRLNLPQDEGTRTAFVDVLLDDCYQLQRLPKDMSTVLDVGAHAGLFSLAARIRFPDAKIHAYEPNPQMLPFLSQQATVGRFSFFGEAVGLEEGRMSLDAGADTVQTRAHRTEKGEITCVSFASAVARLGTTVDLVKLDCEGAEWEILKDDATWKNVHNLTMEFHLWAGYTLEELKTRMVQLGFNICHCNLSGKDFGLLQAVRN
;
A
#
# COMPACT_ATOMS: atom_id res chain seq x y z
N MET A 1 26.58 -21.16 -1.37
CA MET A 1 27.33 -19.88 -1.51
C MET A 1 26.39 -18.75 -1.98
N ILE A 2 25.71 -18.83 -3.10
CA ILE A 2 24.82 -17.79 -3.66
C ILE A 2 23.72 -17.35 -2.67
N GLN A 3 23.04 -18.28 -2.00
CA GLN A 3 22.00 -17.95 -1.02
C GLN A 3 22.53 -17.16 0.18
N ALA A 4 23.74 -17.45 0.65
CA ALA A 4 24.36 -16.72 1.76
C ALA A 4 24.71 -15.28 1.36
N ILE A 5 25.22 -15.11 0.14
CA ILE A 5 25.52 -13.79 -0.44
C ILE A 5 24.24 -12.96 -0.57
N ASN A 6 23.15 -13.53 -1.10
CA ASN A 6 21.87 -12.84 -1.25
C ASN A 6 21.29 -12.41 0.12
N LYS A 7 21.36 -13.28 1.14
CA LYS A 7 20.94 -12.93 2.51
C LYS A 7 21.76 -11.77 3.08
N LEU A 8 23.07 -11.74 2.82
CA LEU A 8 23.94 -10.66 3.28
C LEU A 8 23.62 -9.34 2.57
N LEU A 9 23.37 -9.36 1.27
CA LEU A 9 22.98 -8.19 0.49
C LEU A 9 21.65 -7.59 0.97
N ILE A 10 20.64 -8.43 1.20
CA ILE A 10 19.36 -8.01 1.75
C ILE A 10 19.55 -7.38 3.13
N LEU A 11 20.31 -8.02 4.01
CA LEU A 11 20.58 -7.49 5.34
C LEU A 11 21.28 -6.12 5.28
N ASN A 12 22.28 -5.96 4.40
CA ASN A 12 22.98 -4.70 4.23
C ASN A 12 22.04 -3.59 3.70
N ARG A 13 21.19 -3.89 2.73
CA ARG A 13 20.18 -2.97 2.22
C ARG A 13 19.23 -2.51 3.33
N ARG A 14 18.69 -3.45 4.14
CA ARG A 14 17.82 -3.14 5.28
C ARG A 14 18.52 -2.28 6.32
N LYS A 15 19.78 -2.55 6.63
CA LYS A 15 20.58 -1.72 7.55
C LYS A 15 20.74 -0.30 7.02
N GLN A 16 21.05 -0.13 5.73
CA GLN A 16 21.19 1.20 5.12
C GLN A 16 19.85 1.96 5.12
N ALA A 17 18.73 1.28 4.81
CA ALA A 17 17.40 1.89 4.88
C ALA A 17 17.06 2.32 6.32
N ALA A 18 17.28 1.46 7.31
CA ALA A 18 17.06 1.78 8.71
C ALA A 18 17.93 2.96 9.20
N THR A 19 19.20 3.02 8.80
CA THR A 19 20.08 4.15 9.12
C THR A 19 19.53 5.46 8.56
N ARG A 20 19.03 5.46 7.31
CA ARG A 20 18.37 6.64 6.72
C ARG A 20 17.12 7.06 7.48
N LEU A 21 16.39 6.09 8.04
CA LEU A 21 15.22 6.31 8.89
C LEU A 21 15.56 6.60 10.36
N GLY A 22 16.85 6.71 10.71
CA GLY A 22 17.32 7.13 12.03
C GLY A 22 17.33 6.05 13.12
N PHE A 23 17.28 4.76 12.74
CA PHE A 23 17.37 3.65 13.71
C PHE A 23 18.30 2.53 13.25
N ASN A 24 18.57 1.57 14.14
CA ASN A 24 19.45 0.43 13.87
C ASN A 24 18.64 -0.83 13.58
N PHE A 25 18.92 -1.48 12.45
CA PHE A 25 18.37 -2.79 12.10
C PHE A 25 19.45 -3.87 12.24
N ARG A 26 19.18 -4.90 13.04
CA ARG A 26 20.12 -6.02 13.23
C ARG A 26 19.72 -7.24 12.38
N ARG A 27 18.51 -7.76 12.59
CA ARG A 27 17.95 -8.91 11.87
C ARG A 27 16.41 -8.92 12.04
N ALA A 28 15.69 -9.49 11.08
CA ALA A 28 14.22 -9.53 11.11
C ALA A 28 13.66 -10.24 12.35
N ALA A 29 14.20 -11.41 12.72
CA ALA A 29 13.73 -12.18 13.87
C ALA A 29 13.87 -11.49 15.23
N ALA A 30 14.63 -10.41 15.34
CA ALA A 30 14.81 -9.63 16.57
C ALA A 30 14.42 -8.16 16.33
N PHE A 31 13.65 -7.89 15.29
CA PHE A 31 13.24 -6.54 14.97
C PHE A 31 12.08 -6.10 15.86
N VAL A 32 12.28 -4.95 16.48
CA VAL A 32 11.25 -4.25 17.26
C VAL A 32 10.91 -2.99 16.49
N LEU A 33 9.62 -2.70 16.33
CA LEU A 33 9.14 -1.50 15.66
C LEU A 33 9.73 -0.25 16.35
N PRO A 34 10.35 0.67 15.60
CA PRO A 34 10.84 1.90 16.18
C PRO A 34 9.68 2.80 16.62
N SER A 35 9.82 3.46 17.74
CA SER A 35 8.86 4.47 18.21
C SER A 35 9.00 5.80 17.49
N GLU A 36 10.11 6.01 16.76
CA GLU A 36 10.39 7.23 15.99
C GLU A 36 11.19 6.89 14.74
N ILE A 37 10.95 7.68 13.68
CA ILE A 37 11.76 7.64 12.44
C ILE A 37 12.15 9.05 12.00
N GLN A 38 13.18 9.11 11.15
CA GLN A 38 13.57 10.31 10.45
C GLN A 38 12.70 10.50 9.20
N LEU A 39 11.95 11.60 9.12
CA LEU A 39 11.20 12.04 7.95
C LEU A 39 11.75 13.38 7.46
N GLY A 40 12.50 13.37 6.37
CA GLY A 40 13.24 14.55 5.91
C GLY A 40 14.21 15.04 6.99
N SER A 41 14.12 16.30 7.39
CA SER A 41 14.93 16.89 8.45
C SER A 41 14.41 16.68 9.88
N SER A 42 13.21 16.10 10.04
CA SER A 42 12.53 15.99 11.33
C SER A 42 12.48 14.57 11.84
N ARG A 43 12.67 14.40 13.16
CA ARG A 43 12.40 13.15 13.85
C ARG A 43 10.94 13.11 14.27
N SER A 44 10.25 12.03 13.91
CA SER A 44 8.80 11.91 14.03
C SER A 44 8.42 10.65 14.78
N ARG A 45 7.52 10.80 15.77
CA ARG A 45 7.01 9.68 16.57
C ARG A 45 6.05 8.83 15.75
N LEU A 46 6.24 7.52 15.81
CA LEU A 46 5.32 6.53 15.25
C LEU A 46 4.45 5.93 16.36
N ASN A 47 3.22 5.62 16.02
CA ASN A 47 2.33 4.78 16.80
C ASN A 47 1.82 3.66 15.88
N LEU A 48 2.29 2.44 16.07
CA LEU A 48 1.99 1.29 15.20
C LEU A 48 1.44 0.13 16.04
N PRO A 49 0.53 -0.68 15.48
CA PRO A 49 0.15 -1.95 16.10
C PRO A 49 1.40 -2.79 16.40
N GLN A 50 1.42 -3.47 17.55
CA GLN A 50 2.59 -4.23 18.01
C GLN A 50 2.46 -5.73 17.66
N ASP A 51 1.79 -6.04 16.55
CA ASP A 51 1.61 -7.40 16.03
C ASP A 51 2.70 -7.80 15.02
N GLU A 52 2.71 -9.07 14.61
CA GLU A 52 3.70 -9.62 13.69
C GLU A 52 3.46 -9.13 12.25
N GLY A 53 2.20 -8.98 11.84
CA GLY A 53 1.84 -8.46 10.52
C GLY A 53 2.38 -7.06 10.31
N THR A 54 2.17 -6.16 11.26
CA THR A 54 2.69 -4.79 11.20
C THR A 54 4.22 -4.75 11.18
N ARG A 55 4.91 -5.64 11.94
CA ARG A 55 6.38 -5.73 11.89
C ARG A 55 6.88 -6.18 10.53
N THR A 56 6.21 -7.16 9.92
CA THR A 56 6.53 -7.65 8.57
C THR A 56 6.30 -6.54 7.55
N ALA A 57 5.12 -5.91 7.56
CA ALA A 57 4.80 -4.80 6.67
C ALA A 57 5.78 -3.62 6.80
N PHE A 58 6.23 -3.31 8.02
CA PHE A 58 7.25 -2.27 8.22
C PHE A 58 8.57 -2.60 7.50
N VAL A 59 9.04 -3.84 7.61
CA VAL A 59 10.26 -4.29 6.94
C VAL A 59 10.07 -4.28 5.43
N ASP A 60 8.99 -4.83 4.94
CA ASP A 60 8.73 -4.97 3.51
C ASP A 60 8.53 -3.61 2.83
N VAL A 61 7.75 -2.72 3.45
CA VAL A 61 7.43 -1.41 2.86
C VAL A 61 8.59 -0.42 3.03
N LEU A 62 9.10 -0.24 4.25
CA LEU A 62 10.06 0.84 4.54
C LEU A 62 11.52 0.44 4.38
N LEU A 63 11.88 -0.84 4.52
CA LEU A 63 13.25 -1.29 4.38
C LEU A 63 13.54 -2.00 3.06
N ASP A 64 12.57 -2.74 2.53
CA ASP A 64 12.73 -3.52 1.30
C ASP A 64 12.17 -2.85 0.05
N ASP A 65 11.35 -1.79 0.23
CA ASP A 65 10.67 -1.11 -0.89
C ASP A 65 9.89 -2.10 -1.76
N CYS A 66 9.05 -2.94 -1.12
CA CYS A 66 8.33 -4.00 -1.80
C CYS A 66 7.43 -3.47 -2.94
N TYR A 67 6.89 -2.26 -2.78
CA TYR A 67 6.09 -1.57 -3.80
C TYR A 67 6.94 -0.85 -4.87
N GLN A 68 8.26 -0.99 -4.85
CA GLN A 68 9.20 -0.48 -5.87
C GLN A 68 9.12 1.05 -6.08
N LEU A 69 8.85 1.83 -5.03
CA LEU A 69 8.74 3.29 -5.12
C LEU A 69 10.02 3.96 -5.65
N GLN A 70 11.18 3.35 -5.38
CA GLN A 70 12.47 3.87 -5.85
C GLN A 70 12.63 3.83 -7.38
N ARG A 71 11.85 3.01 -8.09
CA ARG A 71 11.86 2.91 -9.55
C ARG A 71 10.99 3.96 -10.24
N LEU A 72 10.08 4.56 -9.49
CA LEU A 72 9.16 5.57 -10.02
C LEU A 72 9.84 6.95 -10.12
N PRO A 73 9.39 7.82 -11.03
CA PRO A 73 9.84 9.22 -11.12
C PRO A 73 9.73 9.92 -9.76
N LYS A 74 10.57 10.93 -9.53
CA LYS A 74 10.61 11.66 -8.25
C LYS A 74 9.57 12.77 -8.12
N ASP A 75 9.05 13.22 -9.22
CA ASP A 75 8.19 14.40 -9.39
C ASP A 75 6.69 14.07 -9.33
N MET A 76 6.33 12.96 -8.69
CA MET A 76 4.92 12.61 -8.48
C MET A 76 4.26 13.60 -7.52
N SER A 77 3.11 14.12 -7.93
CA SER A 77 2.33 15.14 -7.24
C SER A 77 1.13 14.57 -6.49
N THR A 78 0.65 13.38 -6.88
CA THR A 78 -0.57 12.78 -6.35
C THR A 78 -0.41 11.27 -6.11
N VAL A 79 -0.79 10.81 -4.92
CA VAL A 79 -0.73 9.40 -4.52
C VAL A 79 -2.04 8.99 -3.87
N LEU A 80 -2.64 7.91 -4.34
CA LEU A 80 -3.82 7.26 -3.76
C LEU A 80 -3.40 5.93 -3.13
N ASP A 81 -3.56 5.80 -1.82
CA ASP A 81 -3.25 4.60 -1.04
C ASP A 81 -4.56 3.91 -0.63
N VAL A 82 -4.92 2.83 -1.30
CA VAL A 82 -6.12 2.03 -1.02
C VAL A 82 -5.73 0.79 -0.24
N GLY A 83 -6.34 0.61 0.95
CA GLY A 83 -5.92 -0.37 1.95
C GLY A 83 -4.68 0.12 2.71
N ALA A 84 -4.81 1.29 3.34
CA ALA A 84 -3.66 1.96 3.95
C ALA A 84 -3.20 1.33 5.26
N HIS A 85 -4.04 0.50 5.92
CA HIS A 85 -3.75 -0.10 7.22
C HIS A 85 -3.26 0.96 8.22
N ALA A 86 -2.10 0.78 8.81
CA ALA A 86 -1.49 1.74 9.72
C ALA A 86 -0.71 2.88 9.03
N GLY A 87 -0.80 3.02 7.70
CA GLY A 87 -0.23 4.14 6.93
C GLY A 87 1.24 4.00 6.55
N LEU A 88 1.80 2.78 6.58
CA LEU A 88 3.23 2.57 6.27
C LEU A 88 3.56 2.90 4.80
N PHE A 89 2.69 2.53 3.85
CA PHE A 89 2.89 2.90 2.45
C PHE A 89 2.81 4.43 2.25
N SER A 90 1.82 5.09 2.86
CA SER A 90 1.69 6.55 2.80
C SER A 90 2.93 7.27 3.37
N LEU A 91 3.55 6.74 4.44
CA LEU A 91 4.84 7.24 4.95
C LEU A 91 5.98 7.01 3.96
N ALA A 92 6.08 5.81 3.36
CA ALA A 92 7.08 5.51 2.33
C ALA A 92 6.92 6.43 1.11
N ALA A 93 5.68 6.66 0.68
CA ALA A 93 5.35 7.60 -0.39
C ALA A 93 5.76 9.04 -0.03
N ARG A 94 5.52 9.50 1.20
CA ARG A 94 5.97 10.82 1.67
C ARG A 94 7.49 10.97 1.67
N ILE A 95 8.22 9.91 2.06
CA ILE A 95 9.69 9.90 2.02
C ILE A 95 10.18 10.01 0.58
N ARG A 96 9.53 9.34 -0.36
CA ARG A 96 9.92 9.28 -1.76
C ARG A 96 9.48 10.50 -2.55
N PHE A 97 8.29 11.05 -2.26
CA PHE A 97 7.61 12.16 -2.91
C PHE A 97 7.24 13.23 -1.87
N PRO A 98 8.18 14.08 -1.46
CA PRO A 98 8.01 14.96 -0.28
C PRO A 98 6.84 15.94 -0.39
N ASP A 99 6.50 16.36 -1.62
CA ASP A 99 5.49 17.38 -1.89
C ASP A 99 4.16 16.80 -2.43
N ALA A 100 4.07 15.48 -2.61
CA ALA A 100 2.87 14.85 -3.15
C ALA A 100 1.66 15.06 -2.24
N LYS A 101 0.50 15.29 -2.83
CA LYS A 101 -0.81 15.16 -2.15
C LYS A 101 -1.12 13.67 -2.05
N ILE A 102 -1.28 13.17 -0.83
CA ILE A 102 -1.51 11.75 -0.56
C ILE A 102 -2.87 11.60 0.12
N HIS A 103 -3.72 10.72 -0.43
CA HIS A 103 -4.98 10.30 0.18
C HIS A 103 -4.91 8.81 0.50
N ALA A 104 -5.15 8.47 1.76
CA ALA A 104 -5.12 7.12 2.29
C ALA A 104 -6.53 6.66 2.68
N TYR A 105 -6.93 5.47 2.24
CA TYR A 105 -8.23 4.87 2.53
C TYR A 105 -8.05 3.57 3.31
N GLU A 106 -8.70 3.50 4.48
CA GLU A 106 -8.65 2.32 5.35
C GLU A 106 -10.02 2.10 6.00
N PRO A 107 -10.72 1.02 5.67
CA PRO A 107 -12.04 0.75 6.21
C PRO A 107 -12.05 0.23 7.65
N ASN A 108 -10.95 -0.36 8.15
CA ASN A 108 -10.91 -0.96 9.48
C ASN A 108 -10.84 0.10 10.59
N PRO A 109 -11.90 0.29 11.39
CA PRO A 109 -11.93 1.32 12.43
C PRO A 109 -10.86 1.12 13.51
N GLN A 110 -10.34 -0.10 13.69
CA GLN A 110 -9.25 -0.37 14.64
C GLN A 110 -7.91 0.20 14.17
N MET A 111 -7.74 0.41 12.86
CA MET A 111 -6.52 0.99 12.29
C MET A 111 -6.54 2.52 12.28
N LEU A 112 -7.71 3.16 12.33
CA LEU A 112 -7.84 4.61 12.20
C LEU A 112 -7.05 5.41 13.24
N PRO A 113 -6.95 5.02 14.53
CA PRO A 113 -6.11 5.75 15.50
C PRO A 113 -4.62 5.75 15.11
N PHE A 114 -4.10 4.63 14.58
CA PHE A 114 -2.73 4.52 14.09
C PHE A 114 -2.55 5.33 12.81
N LEU A 115 -3.43 5.16 11.84
CA LEU A 115 -3.40 5.88 10.57
C LEU A 115 -3.47 7.40 10.77
N SER A 116 -4.31 7.88 11.70
CA SER A 116 -4.42 9.29 12.06
C SER A 116 -3.09 9.88 12.56
N GLN A 117 -2.37 9.13 13.40
CA GLN A 117 -1.05 9.55 13.87
C GLN A 117 -0.06 9.65 12.72
N GLN A 118 -0.01 8.64 11.84
CA GLN A 118 0.86 8.65 10.68
C GLN A 118 0.46 9.74 9.67
N ALA A 119 -0.82 10.02 9.51
CA ALA A 119 -1.31 11.10 8.67
C ALA A 119 -0.81 12.48 9.12
N THR A 120 -0.81 12.71 10.44
CA THR A 120 -0.26 13.93 11.03
C THR A 120 1.25 14.04 10.75
N VAL A 121 1.99 12.97 11.01
CA VAL A 121 3.45 12.90 10.84
C VAL A 121 3.84 13.01 9.37
N GLY A 122 3.17 12.25 8.50
CA GLY A 122 3.44 12.19 7.06
C GLY A 122 2.75 13.32 6.27
N ARG A 123 1.96 14.19 6.92
CA ARG A 123 1.21 15.27 6.26
C ARG A 123 0.38 14.77 5.08
N PHE A 124 -0.47 13.77 5.30
CA PHE A 124 -1.39 13.24 4.31
C PHE A 124 -2.82 13.19 4.85
N SER A 125 -3.81 13.18 3.93
CA SER A 125 -5.22 13.00 4.30
C SER A 125 -5.56 11.53 4.39
N PHE A 126 -6.44 11.17 5.34
CA PHE A 126 -6.95 9.80 5.42
C PHE A 126 -8.47 9.77 5.56
N PHE A 127 -9.08 8.66 5.15
CA PHE A 127 -10.51 8.42 5.14
C PHE A 127 -10.79 7.02 5.71
N GLY A 128 -11.68 6.96 6.70
CA GLY A 128 -12.16 5.70 7.28
C GLY A 128 -13.22 5.04 6.39
N GLU A 129 -12.88 4.82 5.13
CA GLU A 129 -13.77 4.36 4.08
C GLU A 129 -13.11 3.22 3.30
N ALA A 130 -13.93 2.26 2.83
CA ALA A 130 -13.51 1.32 1.80
C ALA A 130 -13.56 1.99 0.42
N VAL A 131 -12.74 1.50 -0.51
CA VAL A 131 -12.83 1.86 -1.93
C VAL A 131 -13.27 0.62 -2.71
N GLY A 132 -14.26 0.77 -3.58
CA GLY A 132 -14.77 -0.30 -4.42
C GLY A 132 -15.12 0.18 -5.83
N LEU A 133 -15.74 -0.67 -6.64
CA LEU A 133 -16.24 -0.27 -7.96
C LEU A 133 -17.37 0.75 -7.85
N GLU A 134 -18.25 0.57 -6.87
CA GLU A 134 -19.44 1.39 -6.67
C GLU A 134 -19.55 1.84 -5.22
N GLU A 135 -20.29 2.92 -5.01
CA GLU A 135 -20.60 3.40 -3.67
C GLU A 135 -21.56 2.45 -2.94
N GLY A 136 -21.52 2.45 -1.61
CA GLY A 136 -22.38 1.62 -0.80
C GLY A 136 -21.95 1.48 0.64
N ARG A 137 -22.36 0.36 1.24
CA ARG A 137 -22.02 -0.01 2.61
C ARG A 137 -21.32 -1.38 2.63
N MET A 138 -20.39 -1.55 3.55
CA MET A 138 -19.64 -2.79 3.72
C MET A 138 -19.59 -3.20 5.19
N SER A 139 -19.43 -4.48 5.44
CA SER A 139 -19.04 -5.05 6.71
C SER A 139 -17.65 -5.66 6.60
N LEU A 140 -16.92 -5.68 7.70
CA LEU A 140 -15.63 -6.37 7.80
C LEU A 140 -15.82 -7.74 8.44
N ASP A 141 -15.22 -8.74 7.85
CA ASP A 141 -15.03 -10.01 8.53
C ASP A 141 -13.87 -9.88 9.51
N ALA A 142 -14.08 -10.33 10.75
CA ALA A 142 -13.01 -10.40 11.72
C ALA A 142 -11.96 -11.43 11.25
N GLY A 143 -10.87 -10.94 10.69
CA GLY A 143 -9.71 -11.76 10.32
C GLY A 143 -8.93 -12.20 11.56
N ALA A 144 -8.08 -13.21 11.39
CA ALA A 144 -7.19 -13.68 12.45
C ALA A 144 -6.08 -12.66 12.79
N ASP A 145 -5.81 -11.71 11.91
CA ASP A 145 -4.80 -10.64 12.06
C ASP A 145 -5.31 -9.35 11.43
N THR A 146 -4.79 -8.20 11.87
CA THR A 146 -5.19 -6.85 11.40
C THR A 146 -4.91 -6.62 9.91
N VAL A 147 -3.90 -7.30 9.35
CA VAL A 147 -3.51 -7.22 7.94
C VAL A 147 -4.35 -8.10 7.00
N GLN A 148 -5.21 -8.99 7.51
CA GLN A 148 -6.03 -9.92 6.72
C GLN A 148 -7.53 -9.66 6.85
N THR A 149 -7.92 -8.44 7.14
CA THR A 149 -9.33 -8.07 7.29
C THR A 149 -9.96 -7.89 5.92
N ARG A 150 -11.01 -8.67 5.61
CA ARG A 150 -11.74 -8.58 4.34
C ARG A 150 -13.02 -7.80 4.50
N ALA A 151 -13.30 -6.95 3.52
CA ALA A 151 -14.55 -6.22 3.44
C ALA A 151 -15.50 -6.90 2.44
N HIS A 152 -16.77 -7.05 2.80
CA HIS A 152 -17.80 -7.55 1.91
C HIS A 152 -19.01 -6.60 1.88
N ARG A 153 -19.65 -6.50 0.70
CA ARG A 153 -20.78 -5.59 0.48
C ARG A 153 -22.01 -6.09 1.20
N THR A 154 -22.69 -5.19 1.93
CA THR A 154 -23.97 -5.47 2.59
C THR A 154 -24.74 -4.18 2.83
N GLU A 155 -26.06 -4.23 2.69
CA GLU A 155 -26.93 -3.06 2.92
C GLU A 155 -26.88 -2.56 4.37
N LYS A 156 -26.61 -3.43 5.33
CA LYS A 156 -26.53 -3.12 6.77
C LYS A 156 -25.10 -2.89 7.28
N GLY A 157 -24.12 -2.77 6.39
CA GLY A 157 -22.74 -2.55 6.76
C GLY A 157 -22.55 -1.21 7.49
N GLU A 158 -21.63 -1.19 8.44
CA GLU A 158 -21.30 0.04 9.18
C GLU A 158 -20.26 0.92 8.46
N ILE A 159 -19.53 0.34 7.50
CA ILE A 159 -18.44 1.02 6.81
C ILE A 159 -18.95 1.62 5.50
N THR A 160 -18.63 2.87 5.27
CA THR A 160 -18.88 3.54 3.99
C THR A 160 -17.93 2.99 2.93
N CYS A 161 -18.46 2.62 1.78
CA CYS A 161 -17.69 2.32 0.58
C CYS A 161 -17.88 3.43 -0.44
N VAL A 162 -16.79 4.06 -0.86
CA VAL A 162 -16.78 5.03 -1.96
C VAL A 162 -16.35 4.35 -3.25
N SER A 163 -16.82 4.85 -4.39
CA SER A 163 -16.35 4.35 -5.68
C SER A 163 -14.89 4.77 -5.92
N PHE A 164 -14.15 3.96 -6.69
CA PHE A 164 -12.80 4.31 -7.11
C PHE A 164 -12.77 5.64 -7.87
N ALA A 165 -13.79 5.90 -8.69
CA ALA A 165 -13.96 7.18 -9.36
C ALA A 165 -14.07 8.35 -8.36
N SER A 166 -14.85 8.21 -7.29
CA SER A 166 -14.99 9.23 -6.24
C SER A 166 -13.68 9.43 -5.48
N ALA A 167 -12.95 8.36 -5.17
CA ALA A 167 -11.64 8.44 -4.50
C ALA A 167 -10.59 9.17 -5.35
N VAL A 168 -10.53 8.87 -6.66
CA VAL A 168 -9.68 9.58 -7.63
C VAL A 168 -10.08 11.06 -7.73
N ALA A 169 -11.37 11.35 -7.89
CA ALA A 169 -11.88 12.72 -8.03
C ALA A 169 -11.58 13.61 -6.81
N ARG A 170 -11.60 13.06 -5.59
CA ARG A 170 -11.21 13.79 -4.36
C ARG A 170 -9.72 14.19 -4.38
N LEU A 171 -8.87 13.41 -5.01
CA LEU A 171 -7.43 13.68 -5.09
C LEU A 171 -7.11 14.69 -6.20
N GLY A 172 -7.76 14.54 -7.37
CA GLY A 172 -7.58 15.42 -8.53
C GLY A 172 -8.22 14.84 -9.79
N THR A 173 -7.94 15.45 -10.94
CA THR A 173 -8.40 14.96 -12.25
C THR A 173 -7.55 13.80 -12.76
N THR A 174 -6.29 13.76 -12.38
CA THR A 174 -5.33 12.69 -12.68
C THR A 174 -4.59 12.28 -11.41
N VAL A 175 -4.18 11.03 -11.34
CA VAL A 175 -3.43 10.47 -10.22
C VAL A 175 -2.12 9.86 -10.73
N ASP A 176 -1.00 10.34 -10.17
CA ASP A 176 0.31 9.87 -10.60
C ASP A 176 0.59 8.44 -10.14
N LEU A 177 0.15 8.08 -8.92
CA LEU A 177 0.35 6.74 -8.37
C LEU A 177 -0.87 6.28 -7.59
N VAL A 178 -1.37 5.09 -7.93
CA VAL A 178 -2.31 4.34 -7.11
C VAL A 178 -1.58 3.13 -6.48
N LYS A 179 -1.76 2.91 -5.19
CA LYS A 179 -1.46 1.63 -4.52
C LYS A 179 -2.79 0.94 -4.23
N LEU A 180 -2.86 -0.34 -4.59
CA LEU A 180 -3.95 -1.23 -4.19
C LEU A 180 -3.39 -2.37 -3.33
N ASP A 181 -4.04 -2.59 -2.20
CA ASP A 181 -3.79 -3.71 -1.32
C ASP A 181 -5.02 -3.81 -0.39
N CYS A 182 -6.08 -4.40 -0.90
CA CYS A 182 -7.40 -4.40 -0.28
C CYS A 182 -8.00 -5.80 -0.15
N GLU A 183 -7.12 -6.79 0.02
CA GLU A 183 -7.46 -8.16 0.44
C GLU A 183 -8.54 -8.83 -0.45
N GLY A 184 -8.37 -8.66 -1.78
CA GLY A 184 -9.21 -9.28 -2.81
C GLY A 184 -10.20 -8.34 -3.49
N ALA A 185 -10.39 -7.11 -3.00
CA ALA A 185 -11.25 -6.11 -3.65
C ALA A 185 -10.59 -5.48 -4.90
N GLU A 186 -9.31 -5.74 -5.16
CA GLU A 186 -8.55 -5.20 -6.29
C GLU A 186 -9.23 -5.51 -7.61
N TRP A 187 -9.75 -6.73 -7.77
CA TRP A 187 -10.38 -7.20 -9.00
C TRP A 187 -11.63 -6.42 -9.38
N GLU A 188 -12.43 -6.00 -8.39
CA GLU A 188 -13.59 -5.15 -8.64
C GLU A 188 -13.16 -3.74 -9.04
N ILE A 189 -12.17 -3.16 -8.37
CA ILE A 189 -11.64 -1.84 -8.69
C ILE A 189 -11.00 -1.83 -10.10
N LEU A 190 -10.35 -2.91 -10.48
CA LEU A 190 -9.75 -3.06 -11.80
C LEU A 190 -10.79 -3.09 -12.94
N LYS A 191 -12.09 -3.26 -12.67
CA LYS A 191 -13.17 -3.22 -13.71
C LYS A 191 -13.53 -1.80 -14.15
N ASP A 192 -13.11 -0.76 -13.44
CA ASP A 192 -13.45 0.64 -13.79
C ASP A 192 -12.55 1.21 -14.89
N ASP A 193 -12.77 0.77 -16.14
CA ASP A 193 -12.00 1.21 -17.31
C ASP A 193 -11.91 2.73 -17.46
N ALA A 194 -12.95 3.44 -17.08
CA ALA A 194 -13.06 4.88 -17.29
C ALA A 194 -12.12 5.62 -16.33
N THR A 195 -12.13 5.26 -15.05
CA THR A 195 -11.33 5.91 -14.02
C THR A 195 -9.84 5.59 -14.19
N TRP A 196 -9.50 4.35 -14.56
CA TRP A 196 -8.11 3.96 -14.78
C TRP A 196 -7.40 4.77 -15.86
N LYS A 197 -8.11 5.36 -16.82
CA LYS A 197 -7.51 6.26 -17.85
C LYS A 197 -6.83 7.48 -17.25
N ASN A 198 -7.21 7.87 -16.03
CA ASN A 198 -6.68 9.02 -15.31
C ASN A 198 -5.54 8.63 -14.34
N VAL A 199 -5.08 7.39 -14.35
CA VAL A 199 -4.00 6.89 -13.47
C VAL A 199 -2.75 6.60 -14.30
N HIS A 200 -1.60 7.13 -13.87
CA HIS A 200 -0.34 6.98 -14.59
C HIS A 200 0.48 5.77 -14.13
N ASN A 201 0.50 5.48 -12.82
CA ASN A 201 1.26 4.37 -12.26
C ASN A 201 0.41 3.59 -11.26
N LEU A 202 0.62 2.29 -11.25
CA LEU A 202 0.00 1.37 -10.30
C LEU A 202 1.08 0.56 -9.60
N THR A 203 0.98 0.42 -8.28
CA THR A 203 1.64 -0.63 -7.52
C THR A 203 0.60 -1.36 -6.70
N MET A 204 0.65 -2.68 -6.62
CA MET A 204 -0.36 -3.44 -5.88
C MET A 204 0.19 -4.73 -5.29
N GLU A 205 -0.37 -5.11 -4.15
CA GLU A 205 -0.44 -6.50 -3.76
C GLU A 205 -1.70 -7.09 -4.38
N PHE A 206 -1.56 -8.17 -5.13
CA PHE A 206 -2.69 -8.83 -5.79
C PHE A 206 -2.97 -10.17 -5.16
N HIS A 207 -4.25 -10.55 -5.13
CA HIS A 207 -4.74 -11.77 -4.53
C HIS A 207 -5.50 -12.62 -5.55
N LEU A 208 -5.14 -13.90 -5.67
CA LEU A 208 -5.67 -14.84 -6.68
C LEU A 208 -6.71 -15.82 -6.11
N TRP A 209 -6.97 -15.79 -4.80
CA TRP A 209 -7.87 -16.76 -4.14
C TRP A 209 -9.34 -16.69 -4.56
N ALA A 210 -9.76 -15.63 -5.24
CA ALA A 210 -11.13 -15.50 -5.77
C ALA A 210 -11.34 -16.23 -7.11
N GLY A 211 -10.45 -17.15 -7.49
CA GLY A 211 -10.53 -17.92 -8.74
C GLY A 211 -9.89 -17.23 -9.94
N TYR A 212 -9.15 -16.15 -9.70
CA TYR A 212 -8.37 -15.45 -10.74
C TYR A 212 -6.97 -16.04 -10.90
N THR A 213 -6.39 -15.83 -12.07
CA THR A 213 -5.05 -16.28 -12.42
C THR A 213 -4.11 -15.09 -12.64
N LEU A 214 -2.80 -15.34 -12.56
CA LEU A 214 -1.79 -14.33 -12.85
C LEU A 214 -1.84 -13.86 -14.33
N GLU A 215 -2.20 -14.75 -15.26
CA GLU A 215 -2.32 -14.40 -16.68
C GLU A 215 -3.55 -13.50 -16.94
N GLU A 216 -4.65 -13.71 -16.22
CA GLU A 216 -5.80 -12.79 -16.28
C GLU A 216 -5.43 -11.42 -15.74
N LEU A 217 -4.66 -11.34 -14.64
CA LEU A 217 -4.17 -10.07 -14.13
C LEU A 217 -3.29 -9.35 -15.15
N LYS A 218 -2.32 -10.03 -15.75
CA LYS A 218 -1.45 -9.44 -16.77
C LYS A 218 -2.25 -8.97 -17.98
N THR A 219 -3.20 -9.77 -18.44
CA THR A 219 -4.10 -9.41 -19.54
C THR A 219 -4.89 -8.15 -19.19
N ARG A 220 -5.40 -8.09 -17.95
CA ARG A 220 -6.15 -6.92 -17.47
C ARG A 220 -5.28 -5.65 -17.42
N MET A 221 -4.04 -5.74 -17.00
CA MET A 221 -3.11 -4.60 -17.03
C MET A 221 -2.92 -4.05 -18.44
N VAL A 222 -2.73 -4.93 -19.43
CA VAL A 222 -2.60 -4.53 -20.84
C VAL A 222 -3.87 -3.88 -21.36
N GLN A 223 -5.05 -4.42 -21.04
CA GLN A 223 -6.36 -3.84 -21.43
C GLN A 223 -6.56 -2.44 -20.84
N LEU A 224 -6.09 -2.21 -19.61
CA LEU A 224 -6.10 -0.91 -18.97
C LEU A 224 -5.04 0.05 -19.51
N GLY A 225 -4.18 -0.40 -20.43
CA GLY A 225 -3.13 0.40 -21.06
C GLY A 225 -1.86 0.55 -20.21
N PHE A 226 -1.61 -0.38 -19.29
CA PHE A 226 -0.40 -0.40 -18.49
C PHE A 226 0.65 -1.35 -19.04
N ASN A 227 1.91 -0.96 -18.90
CA ASN A 227 3.08 -1.81 -19.09
C ASN A 227 3.57 -2.31 -17.73
N ILE A 228 3.64 -3.62 -17.56
CA ILE A 228 4.08 -4.25 -16.32
C ILE A 228 5.61 -4.12 -16.23
N CYS A 229 6.09 -3.40 -15.21
CA CYS A 229 7.52 -3.20 -14.94
C CYS A 229 8.07 -4.25 -13.97
N HIS A 230 7.22 -4.73 -13.07
CA HIS A 230 7.57 -5.74 -12.07
C HIS A 230 6.35 -6.59 -11.76
N CYS A 231 6.52 -7.89 -11.65
CA CYS A 231 5.47 -8.80 -11.20
C CYS A 231 6.12 -10.07 -10.65
N ASN A 232 5.83 -10.38 -9.40
CA ASN A 232 6.31 -11.59 -8.73
C ASN A 232 5.24 -12.17 -7.80
N LEU A 233 5.22 -13.49 -7.70
CA LEU A 233 4.47 -14.18 -6.65
C LEU A 233 5.29 -14.17 -5.35
N SER A 234 4.66 -13.76 -4.26
CA SER A 234 5.21 -13.80 -2.90
C SER A 234 4.76 -15.04 -2.14
N GLY A 235 3.64 -15.63 -2.57
CA GLY A 235 3.07 -16.87 -2.06
C GLY A 235 2.40 -17.66 -3.18
N LYS A 236 1.56 -18.63 -2.80
CA LYS A 236 0.80 -19.43 -3.76
C LYS A 236 -0.25 -18.61 -4.49
N ASP A 237 -0.95 -17.74 -3.77
CA ASP A 237 -2.16 -17.08 -4.24
C ASP A 237 -2.10 -15.54 -4.09
N PHE A 238 -0.90 -14.96 -3.89
CA PHE A 238 -0.69 -13.51 -3.82
C PHE A 238 0.68 -13.09 -4.29
N GLY A 239 0.84 -11.84 -4.63
CA GLY A 239 2.10 -11.28 -5.09
C GLY A 239 2.06 -9.77 -5.28
N LEU A 240 3.17 -9.24 -5.79
CA LEU A 240 3.36 -7.82 -6.01
C LEU A 240 3.47 -7.51 -7.50
N LEU A 241 2.83 -6.43 -7.91
CA LEU A 241 2.87 -5.92 -9.29
C LEU A 241 3.13 -4.43 -9.27
N GLN A 242 3.98 -3.98 -10.21
CA GLN A 242 4.12 -2.58 -10.57
C GLN A 242 3.93 -2.41 -12.07
N ALA A 243 3.12 -1.44 -12.46
CA ALA A 243 2.83 -1.14 -13.84
C ALA A 243 2.77 0.38 -14.07
N VAL A 244 3.15 0.81 -15.26
CA VAL A 244 3.19 2.21 -15.65
C VAL A 244 2.46 2.43 -16.97
N ARG A 245 1.86 3.58 -17.13
CA ARG A 245 1.27 4.04 -18.39
C ARG A 245 2.29 4.91 -19.10
N ASN A 246 2.48 4.69 -20.42
CA ASN A 246 3.32 5.53 -21.26
C ASN A 246 2.60 6.83 -21.64
#